data_da8a32e94b7f23964526e402eb701d62
#
_entry.id   da8a32e94b7f23964526e402eb701d62
#
_cell.length_a   1.000
_cell.length_b   1.000
_cell.length_c   1.000
_cell.angle_alpha   90.00
_cell.angle_beta   90.00
_cell.angle_gamma   90.00
#
_symmetry.space_group_name_H-M   'P 1'
#
loop_
_entity.id
_entity.type
_entity.pdbx_description
1 polymer ?
#
loop_
_entity_poly.entity_id
_entity_poly.type
_entity_poly.pdbx_seq_one_letter_code
_entity_poly.pdbx_strand_id
1 'polypeptide(L)'
;MAEPVRADDRSRRQPDDRSRARRDGAVGHEVLTFGRSGVDIYPQQIGVGLEDVTSFGKYLGGTTANVAVAAARLGRRAAIITGVGDDPFGRYVRRQLVDLGVDDRHVVTNTEYATPVTFCEIFPPDDFPIWFYRKPSAPDLQVRVADVDLDAVRGSDLVWISVTGLSENPSRETHFAVLEARQRKPFTVVDLDYRPMFWESPEAARAQIAKVLPQVNVAVGNREECEVAVGESDPERAADALLEAGVELAIVKQGPDGVLAKTRTERVVSPPIMITPMNGLGAGDGFGGSLAHGLLAGWPLGTVLQRANAAGAIVASRLECSTAMPTAEEIDTLLAGGDPNAGLADAATHPDAGSAAPMPGPARTAIRS
;
A
#
# COMPACT_ATOMS: atom_id res chain seq x y z
N MET A 1 -51.45 20.79 -39.06
CA MET A 1 -51.42 19.65 -38.14
C MET A 1 -50.06 19.06 -38.28
N ALA A 2 -49.19 19.31 -37.31
CA ALA A 2 -47.83 18.79 -37.26
C ALA A 2 -47.73 17.86 -36.04
N GLU A 3 -47.31 16.61 -36.25
CA GLU A 3 -47.09 15.62 -35.21
C GLU A 3 -45.85 15.94 -34.36
N PRO A 4 -45.84 15.64 -33.06
CA PRO A 4 -44.67 15.85 -32.22
C PRO A 4 -43.69 14.69 -32.34
N VAL A 5 -42.42 15.05 -32.54
CA VAL A 5 -41.25 14.16 -32.51
C VAL A 5 -41.05 13.60 -31.08
N ARG A 6 -41.02 12.27 -30.93
CA ARG A 6 -40.74 11.57 -29.69
C ARG A 6 -39.26 11.73 -29.32
N ALA A 7 -38.99 12.21 -28.10
CA ALA A 7 -37.67 12.21 -27.48
C ALA A 7 -37.23 10.78 -27.21
N ASP A 8 -36.03 10.44 -27.68
CA ASP A 8 -35.33 9.16 -27.45
C ASP A 8 -34.75 9.14 -26.03
N ASP A 9 -35.39 8.36 -25.17
CA ASP A 9 -34.97 8.11 -23.79
C ASP A 9 -33.77 7.14 -23.80
N ARG A 10 -32.54 7.67 -23.92
CA ARG A 10 -31.33 6.88 -23.71
C ARG A 10 -31.11 6.66 -22.23
N SER A 11 -31.76 5.60 -21.76
CA SER A 11 -31.58 4.91 -20.50
C SER A 11 -30.18 5.09 -19.86
N ARG A 12 -30.20 5.63 -18.66
CA ARG A 12 -29.14 5.53 -17.66
C ARG A 12 -28.73 4.05 -17.53
N ARG A 13 -27.55 3.67 -18.01
CA ARG A 13 -26.97 2.37 -17.71
C ARG A 13 -26.70 2.33 -16.22
N GLN A 14 -27.48 1.55 -15.50
CA GLN A 14 -27.17 1.15 -14.12
C GLN A 14 -25.87 0.35 -14.11
N PRO A 15 -25.01 0.51 -13.09
CA PRO A 15 -23.83 -0.33 -12.94
C PRO A 15 -24.23 -1.79 -12.83
N ASP A 16 -23.48 -2.65 -13.50
CA ASP A 16 -23.70 -4.09 -13.65
C ASP A 16 -23.98 -4.77 -12.30
N ASP A 17 -25.14 -5.37 -12.20
CA ASP A 17 -25.64 -6.08 -11.00
C ASP A 17 -24.79 -7.31 -10.63
N ARG A 18 -23.90 -7.74 -11.55
CA ARG A 18 -22.94 -8.85 -11.29
C ARG A 18 -21.83 -8.47 -10.32
N SER A 19 -21.51 -7.18 -10.18
CA SER A 19 -20.53 -6.72 -9.20
C SER A 19 -21.09 -6.67 -7.77
N ARG A 20 -22.42 -6.50 -7.63
CA ARG A 20 -23.11 -6.54 -6.34
C ARG A 20 -23.31 -7.96 -5.79
N ALA A 21 -23.62 -8.92 -6.64
CA ALA A 21 -23.87 -10.32 -6.24
C ALA A 21 -22.62 -11.05 -5.67
N ARG A 22 -21.41 -10.53 -5.87
CA ARG A 22 -20.18 -11.03 -5.25
C ARG A 22 -19.94 -10.50 -3.84
N ARG A 23 -20.70 -9.49 -3.38
CA ARG A 23 -20.53 -8.83 -2.08
C ARG A 23 -21.34 -9.46 -0.94
N ASP A 24 -22.33 -10.29 -1.23
CA ASP A 24 -23.31 -10.77 -0.25
C ASP A 24 -23.04 -12.18 0.31
N GLY A 25 -21.92 -12.81 -0.01
CA GLY A 25 -21.45 -14.03 0.64
C GLY A 25 -20.52 -13.68 1.79
N ALA A 26 -20.90 -14.00 3.03
CA ALA A 26 -20.12 -13.80 4.25
C ALA A 26 -18.84 -14.67 4.28
N VAL A 27 -17.95 -14.47 3.32
CA VAL A 27 -16.60 -15.06 3.34
C VAL A 27 -15.67 -13.96 3.88
N GLY A 28 -15.09 -14.19 5.06
CA GLY A 28 -14.16 -13.27 5.72
C GLY A 28 -12.95 -12.91 4.84
N HIS A 29 -12.29 -11.80 5.12
CA HIS A 29 -11.06 -11.41 4.45
C HIS A 29 -9.92 -12.35 4.86
N GLU A 30 -9.05 -12.71 3.92
CA GLU A 30 -7.79 -13.39 4.26
C GLU A 30 -6.76 -12.37 4.74
N VAL A 31 -6.67 -11.22 4.06
CA VAL A 31 -5.76 -10.13 4.41
C VAL A 31 -6.57 -8.85 4.63
N LEU A 32 -6.48 -8.29 5.84
CA LEU A 32 -7.04 -6.98 6.17
C LEU A 32 -5.90 -6.05 6.55
N THR A 33 -5.69 -5.00 5.77
CA THR A 33 -4.68 -3.98 6.09
C THR A 33 -5.33 -2.77 6.74
N PHE A 34 -4.60 -2.08 7.63
CA PHE A 34 -5.06 -0.82 8.22
C PHE A 34 -3.98 0.24 8.18
N GLY A 35 -4.27 1.37 7.59
CA GLY A 35 -3.39 2.53 7.54
C GLY A 35 -3.56 3.39 6.30
N ARG A 36 -2.44 3.87 5.76
CA ARG A 36 -2.39 4.92 4.76
C ARG A 36 -2.80 4.45 3.37
N SER A 37 -3.66 5.27 2.73
CA SER A 37 -3.92 5.28 1.29
C SER A 37 -3.87 6.70 0.76
N GLY A 38 -3.65 6.87 -0.53
CA GLY A 38 -3.60 8.18 -1.16
C GLY A 38 -3.36 8.11 -2.67
N VAL A 39 -3.02 9.23 -3.24
CA VAL A 39 -2.67 9.35 -4.65
C VAL A 39 -1.19 9.62 -4.78
N ASP A 40 -0.49 8.76 -5.49
CA ASP A 40 0.90 8.97 -5.87
C ASP A 40 0.97 9.62 -7.25
N ILE A 41 1.79 10.66 -7.36
CA ILE A 41 2.01 11.42 -8.60
C ILE A 41 3.47 11.26 -8.97
N TYR A 42 3.72 10.43 -9.98
CA TYR A 42 5.08 10.13 -10.46
C TYR A 42 5.44 10.92 -11.70
N PRO A 43 6.68 11.48 -11.76
CA PRO A 43 7.15 12.15 -12.94
C PRO A 43 7.28 11.16 -14.11
N GLN A 44 6.91 11.60 -15.30
CA GLN A 44 7.18 10.85 -16.53
C GLN A 44 8.58 11.18 -17.10
N GLN A 45 9.26 12.15 -16.48
CA GLN A 45 10.62 12.57 -16.81
C GLN A 45 11.54 12.11 -15.66
N ILE A 46 12.39 11.12 -15.95
CA ILE A 46 13.32 10.53 -14.98
C ILE A 46 14.62 11.33 -14.94
N GLY A 47 15.21 11.48 -13.75
CA GLY A 47 16.45 12.24 -13.55
C GLY A 47 16.26 13.76 -13.60
N VAL A 48 15.03 14.24 -13.35
CA VAL A 48 14.66 15.67 -13.36
C VAL A 48 14.01 16.00 -12.02
N GLY A 49 14.41 17.12 -11.41
CA GLY A 49 13.79 17.64 -10.18
C GLY A 49 12.34 18.08 -10.42
N LEU A 50 11.50 18.01 -9.36
CA LEU A 50 10.07 18.32 -9.49
C LEU A 50 9.77 19.71 -10.02
N GLU A 51 10.66 20.68 -9.78
CA GLU A 51 10.54 22.05 -10.29
C GLU A 51 10.60 22.14 -11.82
N ASP A 52 11.23 21.15 -12.49
CA ASP A 52 11.41 21.12 -13.94
C ASP A 52 10.55 20.03 -14.62
N VAL A 53 9.84 19.19 -13.83
CA VAL A 53 8.94 18.16 -14.37
C VAL A 53 7.69 18.80 -14.97
N THR A 54 7.35 18.45 -16.20
CA THR A 54 6.21 19.00 -16.94
C THR A 54 5.05 18.02 -17.14
N SER A 55 5.25 16.71 -16.89
CA SER A 55 4.23 15.70 -17.04
C SER A 55 4.31 14.62 -15.96
N PHE A 56 3.12 14.19 -15.47
CA PHE A 56 2.99 13.26 -14.36
C PHE A 56 1.97 12.16 -14.67
N GLY A 57 2.23 10.97 -14.16
CA GLY A 57 1.26 9.90 -14.01
C GLY A 57 0.62 9.90 -12.64
N LYS A 58 -0.64 9.45 -12.54
CA LYS A 58 -1.40 9.38 -11.29
C LYS A 58 -1.72 7.93 -10.96
N TYR A 59 -1.34 7.49 -9.76
CA TYR A 59 -1.44 6.11 -9.30
C TYR A 59 -2.05 6.02 -7.91
N LEU A 60 -2.58 4.84 -7.55
CA LEU A 60 -2.92 4.53 -6.16
C LEU A 60 -1.61 4.35 -5.39
N GLY A 61 -1.53 4.96 -4.21
CA GLY A 61 -0.40 4.86 -3.31
C GLY A 61 -0.81 4.64 -1.86
N GLY A 62 0.20 4.57 -1.00
CA GLY A 62 0.06 4.31 0.43
C GLY A 62 0.48 2.89 0.77
N THR A 63 1.37 2.74 1.75
CA THR A 63 2.00 1.47 2.16
C THR A 63 0.97 0.35 2.35
N THR A 64 -0.06 0.58 3.17
CA THR A 64 -1.06 -0.46 3.46
C THR A 64 -2.00 -0.72 2.27
N ALA A 65 -2.28 0.26 1.43
CA ALA A 65 -3.00 0.06 0.18
C ALA A 65 -2.17 -0.80 -0.80
N ASN A 66 -0.89 -0.51 -0.92
CA ASN A 66 0.02 -1.27 -1.77
C ASN A 66 0.17 -2.74 -1.32
N VAL A 67 0.29 -2.98 0.00
CA VAL A 67 0.33 -4.35 0.58
C VAL A 67 -0.97 -5.11 0.27
N ALA A 68 -2.14 -4.44 0.43
CA ALA A 68 -3.44 -5.05 0.12
C ALA A 68 -3.54 -5.42 -1.37
N VAL A 69 -3.11 -4.53 -2.28
CA VAL A 69 -3.08 -4.79 -3.72
C VAL A 69 -2.13 -5.93 -4.04
N ALA A 70 -0.91 -5.95 -3.47
CA ALA A 70 0.05 -7.02 -3.68
C ALA A 70 -0.52 -8.39 -3.25
N ALA A 71 -1.18 -8.45 -2.09
CA ALA A 71 -1.85 -9.66 -1.63
C ALA A 71 -3.01 -10.08 -2.57
N ALA A 72 -3.82 -9.12 -3.04
CA ALA A 72 -4.93 -9.39 -3.96
C ALA A 72 -4.44 -9.92 -5.31
N ARG A 73 -3.34 -9.37 -5.86
CA ARG A 73 -2.73 -9.86 -7.11
C ARG A 73 -2.16 -11.27 -6.99
N LEU A 74 -1.84 -11.70 -5.78
CA LEU A 74 -1.44 -13.08 -5.46
C LEU A 74 -2.65 -13.99 -5.12
N GLY A 75 -3.89 -13.51 -5.37
CA GLY A 75 -5.11 -14.28 -5.24
C GLY A 75 -5.74 -14.28 -3.84
N ARG A 76 -5.28 -13.44 -2.90
CA ARG A 76 -5.90 -13.33 -1.58
C ARG A 76 -7.14 -12.42 -1.62
N ARG A 77 -8.15 -12.76 -0.79
CA ARG A 77 -9.27 -11.85 -0.52
C ARG A 77 -8.79 -10.75 0.42
N ALA A 78 -8.33 -9.64 -0.17
CA ALA A 78 -7.77 -8.51 0.55
C ALA A 78 -8.81 -7.39 0.74
N ALA A 79 -8.74 -6.72 1.89
CA ALA A 79 -9.48 -5.50 2.19
C ALA A 79 -8.58 -4.51 2.92
N ILE A 80 -9.00 -3.25 2.96
CA ILE A 80 -8.28 -2.19 3.64
C ILE A 80 -9.19 -1.36 4.53
N ILE A 81 -8.77 -1.10 5.76
CA ILE A 81 -9.30 -0.04 6.64
C ILE A 81 -8.45 1.20 6.40
N THR A 82 -9.07 2.27 5.89
CA THR A 82 -8.39 3.54 5.62
C THR A 82 -9.41 4.67 5.52
N GLY A 83 -8.94 5.90 5.43
CA GLY A 83 -9.76 7.08 5.15
C GLY A 83 -9.39 7.73 3.83
N VAL A 84 -10.39 8.29 3.14
CA VAL A 84 -10.24 9.14 1.96
C VAL A 84 -11.10 10.39 2.08
N GLY A 85 -10.73 11.47 1.42
CA GLY A 85 -11.53 12.68 1.37
C GLY A 85 -12.81 12.52 0.54
N ASP A 86 -13.83 13.36 0.81
CA ASP A 86 -14.98 13.52 -0.08
C ASP A 86 -14.62 14.40 -1.29
N ASP A 87 -13.70 13.92 -2.11
CA ASP A 87 -13.10 14.64 -3.22
C ASP A 87 -12.87 13.73 -4.44
N PRO A 88 -12.46 14.29 -5.60
CA PRO A 88 -12.18 13.48 -6.79
C PRO A 88 -11.08 12.42 -6.59
N PHE A 89 -10.08 12.68 -5.73
CA PHE A 89 -9.02 11.73 -5.44
C PHE A 89 -9.49 10.61 -4.51
N GLY A 90 -10.36 10.88 -3.54
CA GLY A 90 -11.00 9.85 -2.72
C GLY A 90 -11.83 8.88 -3.56
N ARG A 91 -12.61 9.40 -4.53
CA ARG A 91 -13.34 8.56 -5.48
C ARG A 91 -12.41 7.75 -6.39
N TYR A 92 -11.25 8.33 -6.77
CA TYR A 92 -10.21 7.63 -7.53
C TYR A 92 -9.59 6.48 -6.72
N VAL A 93 -9.17 6.74 -5.47
CA VAL A 93 -8.59 5.72 -4.58
C VAL A 93 -9.54 4.54 -4.41
N ARG A 94 -10.82 4.77 -4.09
CA ARG A 94 -11.83 3.70 -3.97
C ARG A 94 -11.95 2.87 -5.24
N ARG A 95 -12.06 3.52 -6.39
CA ARG A 95 -12.17 2.83 -7.67
C ARG A 95 -10.93 1.98 -7.96
N GLN A 96 -9.73 2.54 -7.74
CA GLN A 96 -8.49 1.80 -7.98
C GLN A 96 -8.32 0.61 -7.03
N LEU A 97 -8.70 0.72 -5.76
CA LEU A 97 -8.72 -0.43 -4.85
C LEU A 97 -9.57 -1.56 -5.41
N VAL A 98 -10.80 -1.25 -5.86
CA VAL A 98 -11.71 -2.24 -6.45
C VAL A 98 -11.17 -2.81 -7.76
N ASP A 99 -10.68 -1.96 -8.66
CA ASP A 99 -10.10 -2.37 -9.95
C ASP A 99 -8.88 -3.31 -9.78
N LEU A 100 -8.12 -3.12 -8.69
CA LEU A 100 -6.95 -3.93 -8.32
C LEU A 100 -7.29 -5.09 -7.39
N GLY A 101 -8.59 -5.36 -7.16
CA GLY A 101 -9.07 -6.55 -6.43
C GLY A 101 -9.14 -6.41 -4.91
N VAL A 102 -9.00 -5.19 -4.37
CA VAL A 102 -9.12 -4.93 -2.93
C VAL A 102 -10.55 -4.48 -2.59
N ASP A 103 -11.14 -5.06 -1.56
CA ASP A 103 -12.46 -4.69 -1.05
C ASP A 103 -12.40 -3.35 -0.33
N ASP A 104 -13.18 -2.36 -0.80
CA ASP A 104 -13.22 -0.99 -0.30
C ASP A 104 -14.31 -0.72 0.75
N ARG A 105 -15.01 -1.77 1.25
CA ARG A 105 -16.13 -1.61 2.19
C ARG A 105 -15.75 -0.96 3.52
N HIS A 106 -14.50 -1.09 3.94
CA HIS A 106 -13.97 -0.49 5.17
C HIS A 106 -13.22 0.83 4.93
N VAL A 107 -13.35 1.42 3.74
CA VAL A 107 -12.82 2.76 3.46
C VAL A 107 -13.78 3.81 3.96
N VAL A 108 -13.32 4.66 4.89
CA VAL A 108 -14.11 5.74 5.49
C VAL A 108 -14.00 7.00 4.62
N THR A 109 -15.11 7.70 4.39
CA THR A 109 -15.07 9.00 3.71
C THR A 109 -15.04 10.12 4.75
N ASN A 110 -14.03 10.97 4.68
CA ASN A 110 -13.85 12.14 5.54
C ASN A 110 -14.24 13.41 4.77
N THR A 111 -15.04 14.28 5.39
CA THR A 111 -15.51 15.54 4.77
C THR A 111 -14.67 16.76 5.17
N GLU A 112 -13.74 16.59 6.10
CA GLU A 112 -12.93 17.70 6.66
C GLU A 112 -11.54 17.75 6.00
N TYR A 113 -10.94 16.58 5.74
CA TYR A 113 -9.59 16.48 5.19
C TYR A 113 -9.58 15.92 3.78
N ALA A 114 -8.79 16.54 2.90
CA ALA A 114 -8.61 16.09 1.53
C ALA A 114 -7.82 14.77 1.45
N THR A 115 -8.08 14.00 0.41
CA THR A 115 -7.28 12.81 0.08
C THR A 115 -5.82 13.22 -0.12
N PRO A 116 -4.86 12.60 0.58
CA PRO A 116 -3.46 12.98 0.49
C PRO A 116 -2.88 12.66 -0.89
N VAL A 117 -1.94 13.51 -1.31
CA VAL A 117 -1.18 13.36 -2.54
C VAL A 117 0.30 13.27 -2.19
N THR A 118 0.98 12.36 -2.84
CA THR A 118 2.44 12.16 -2.69
C THR A 118 3.11 12.38 -4.03
N PHE A 119 4.09 13.25 -4.08
CA PHE A 119 5.00 13.39 -5.21
C PHE A 119 6.31 12.68 -4.90
N CYS A 120 6.98 12.20 -5.93
CA CYS A 120 8.35 11.71 -5.80
C CYS A 120 9.21 12.24 -6.93
N GLU A 121 10.50 12.24 -6.70
CA GLU A 121 11.52 12.40 -7.73
C GLU A 121 12.13 11.04 -8.00
N ILE A 122 12.55 10.81 -9.23
CA ILE A 122 13.06 9.51 -9.68
C ILE A 122 14.48 9.70 -10.21
N PHE A 123 15.48 9.44 -9.36
CA PHE A 123 16.91 9.48 -9.70
C PHE A 123 17.52 8.08 -9.51
N PRO A 124 17.35 7.18 -10.48
CA PRO A 124 17.94 5.84 -10.38
C PRO A 124 19.46 5.92 -10.25
N PRO A 125 20.14 4.98 -9.55
CA PRO A 125 19.56 3.71 -9.10
C PRO A 125 18.96 3.71 -7.68
N ASP A 126 19.17 4.75 -6.85
CA ASP A 126 18.98 4.66 -5.40
C ASP A 126 18.46 5.95 -4.72
N ASP A 127 18.19 7.01 -5.46
CA ASP A 127 17.67 8.27 -4.90
C ASP A 127 16.25 8.54 -5.37
N PHE A 128 15.30 8.46 -4.44
CA PHE A 128 13.86 8.59 -4.70
C PHE A 128 13.20 9.48 -3.64
N PRO A 129 13.48 10.79 -3.62
CA PRO A 129 12.88 11.73 -2.67
C PRO A 129 11.36 11.74 -2.75
N ILE A 130 10.71 11.83 -1.59
CA ILE A 130 9.24 11.77 -1.47
C ILE A 130 8.72 13.03 -0.77
N TRP A 131 7.70 13.64 -1.35
CA TRP A 131 7.02 14.83 -0.87
C TRP A 131 5.57 14.55 -0.55
N PHE A 132 5.18 14.56 0.73
CA PHE A 132 3.84 14.27 1.19
C PHE A 132 3.00 15.53 1.39
N TYR A 133 1.90 15.65 0.65
CA TYR A 133 0.90 16.69 0.81
C TYR A 133 -0.29 16.13 1.60
N ARG A 134 -0.16 16.15 2.96
CA ARG A 134 -1.14 15.57 3.87
C ARG A 134 -1.32 16.37 5.18
N LYS A 135 -1.08 17.67 5.14
CA LYS A 135 -1.27 18.56 6.30
C LYS A 135 -2.54 19.41 6.16
N PRO A 136 -3.20 19.81 7.28
CA PRO A 136 -2.75 19.63 8.67
C PRO A 136 -2.90 18.20 9.19
N SER A 137 -3.75 17.35 8.60
CA SER A 137 -3.90 15.93 8.83
C SER A 137 -4.39 15.23 7.56
N ALA A 138 -4.62 13.94 7.61
CA ALA A 138 -5.10 13.15 6.49
C ALA A 138 -6.24 12.21 6.90
N PRO A 139 -7.18 11.87 6.00
CA PRO A 139 -8.34 11.05 6.30
C PRO A 139 -8.02 9.70 6.95
N ASP A 140 -6.92 9.05 6.57
CA ASP A 140 -6.48 7.78 7.15
C ASP A 140 -6.08 7.93 8.64
N LEU A 141 -5.62 9.11 9.07
CA LEU A 141 -5.33 9.42 10.47
C LEU A 141 -6.58 9.81 11.27
N GLN A 142 -7.71 10.01 10.62
CA GLN A 142 -8.97 10.40 11.23
C GLN A 142 -9.97 9.23 11.40
N VAL A 143 -9.56 8.02 11.04
CA VAL A 143 -10.37 6.80 11.27
C VAL A 143 -10.49 6.55 12.76
N ARG A 144 -11.73 6.48 13.27
CA ARG A 144 -12.07 6.28 14.68
C ARG A 144 -12.47 4.83 14.94
N VAL A 145 -12.41 4.39 16.19
CA VAL A 145 -12.83 3.03 16.59
C VAL A 145 -14.25 2.72 16.12
N ALA A 146 -15.16 3.71 16.18
CA ALA A 146 -16.56 3.54 15.76
C ALA A 146 -16.72 3.33 14.24
N ASP A 147 -15.71 3.66 13.44
CA ASP A 147 -15.69 3.49 11.99
C ASP A 147 -15.20 2.10 11.58
N VAL A 148 -14.65 1.33 12.51
CA VAL A 148 -14.00 0.04 12.24
C VAL A 148 -14.93 -1.12 12.58
N ASP A 149 -15.12 -2.02 11.63
CA ASP A 149 -15.74 -3.32 11.87
C ASP A 149 -14.76 -4.25 12.60
N LEU A 150 -14.82 -4.27 13.94
CA LEU A 150 -13.97 -5.13 14.76
C LEU A 150 -14.27 -6.63 14.59
N ASP A 151 -15.44 -7.01 14.08
CA ASP A 151 -15.73 -8.41 13.78
C ASP A 151 -15.01 -8.84 12.50
N ALA A 152 -14.91 -7.96 11.50
CA ALA A 152 -14.04 -8.18 10.34
C ALA A 152 -12.58 -8.34 10.75
N VAL A 153 -12.10 -7.52 11.71
CA VAL A 153 -10.74 -7.64 12.28
C VAL A 153 -10.52 -9.01 12.93
N ARG A 154 -11.45 -9.44 13.78
CA ARG A 154 -11.38 -10.76 14.45
C ARG A 154 -11.45 -11.91 13.46
N GLY A 155 -12.28 -11.76 12.42
CA GLY A 155 -12.55 -12.77 11.39
C GLY A 155 -11.46 -12.94 10.35
N SER A 156 -10.63 -11.93 10.12
CA SER A 156 -9.56 -11.99 9.11
C SER A 156 -8.47 -13.00 9.48
N ASP A 157 -7.86 -13.64 8.48
CA ASP A 157 -6.79 -14.60 8.72
C ASP A 157 -5.46 -13.88 9.04
N LEU A 158 -5.19 -12.74 8.39
CA LEU A 158 -4.05 -11.87 8.64
C LEU A 158 -4.51 -10.41 8.77
N VAL A 159 -4.00 -9.71 9.78
CA VAL A 159 -4.15 -8.26 9.93
C VAL A 159 -2.76 -7.61 9.82
N TRP A 160 -2.65 -6.62 8.94
CA TRP A 160 -1.44 -5.85 8.67
C TRP A 160 -1.65 -4.38 9.04
N ILE A 161 -0.84 -3.87 9.96
CA ILE A 161 -0.84 -2.46 10.33
C ILE A 161 0.51 -1.82 9.99
N SER A 162 0.55 -0.50 9.84
CA SER A 162 1.81 0.23 9.70
C SER A 162 2.01 1.25 10.82
N VAL A 163 3.27 1.48 11.18
CA VAL A 163 3.67 2.43 12.23
C VAL A 163 3.23 3.86 11.91
N THR A 164 3.11 4.22 10.62
CA THR A 164 2.62 5.56 10.24
C THR A 164 1.22 5.87 10.77
N GLY A 165 0.36 4.85 10.93
CA GLY A 165 -0.98 5.01 11.52
C GLY A 165 -0.99 5.33 13.00
N LEU A 166 0.13 5.14 13.70
CA LEU A 166 0.29 5.45 15.13
C LEU A 166 0.73 6.90 15.38
N SER A 167 1.01 7.67 14.32
CA SER A 167 1.59 9.01 14.46
C SER A 167 0.64 10.03 15.08
N GLU A 168 -0.68 9.89 14.87
CA GLU A 168 -1.69 10.86 15.28
C GLU A 168 -2.96 10.18 15.81
N ASN A 169 -3.66 10.80 16.74
CA ASN A 169 -5.04 10.44 17.13
C ASN A 169 -6.04 11.09 16.13
N PRO A 170 -7.20 10.43 15.90
CA PRO A 170 -7.71 9.22 16.55
C PRO A 170 -7.14 7.89 15.98
N SER A 171 -6.41 7.88 14.87
CA SER A 171 -5.91 6.65 14.24
C SER A 171 -5.07 5.80 15.19
N ARG A 172 -4.21 6.42 16.01
CA ARG A 172 -3.40 5.72 17.02
C ARG A 172 -4.27 4.90 17.98
N GLU A 173 -5.29 5.53 18.56
CA GLU A 173 -6.24 4.84 19.46
C GLU A 173 -6.96 3.70 18.74
N THR A 174 -7.33 3.92 17.50
CA THR A 174 -8.01 2.93 16.67
C THR A 174 -7.09 1.73 16.34
N HIS A 175 -5.80 1.96 16.08
CA HIS A 175 -4.82 0.88 15.92
C HIS A 175 -4.70 0.02 17.19
N PHE A 176 -4.67 0.63 18.38
CA PHE A 176 -4.65 -0.13 19.62
C PHE A 176 -5.95 -0.92 19.84
N ALA A 177 -7.12 -0.35 19.51
CA ALA A 177 -8.39 -1.09 19.59
C ALA A 177 -8.43 -2.27 18.58
N VAL A 178 -7.86 -2.12 17.39
CA VAL A 178 -7.69 -3.20 16.41
C VAL A 178 -6.79 -4.30 16.96
N LEU A 179 -5.65 -3.95 17.56
CA LEU A 179 -4.74 -4.94 18.18
C LEU A 179 -5.38 -5.66 19.37
N GLU A 180 -6.12 -4.94 20.21
CA GLU A 180 -6.87 -5.52 21.32
C GLU A 180 -7.94 -6.51 20.81
N ALA A 181 -8.72 -6.12 19.78
CA ALA A 181 -9.71 -6.99 19.16
C ALA A 181 -9.07 -8.23 18.53
N ARG A 182 -7.86 -8.11 18.01
CA ARG A 182 -7.11 -9.19 17.38
C ARG A 182 -6.55 -10.21 18.36
N GLN A 183 -6.25 -9.80 19.61
CA GLN A 183 -5.74 -10.67 20.68
C GLN A 183 -4.54 -11.54 20.25
N ARG A 184 -3.60 -10.95 19.50
CA ARG A 184 -2.44 -11.66 18.94
C ARG A 184 -2.75 -12.90 18.09
N LYS A 185 -3.97 -13.00 17.53
CA LYS A 185 -4.26 -14.09 16.60
C LYS A 185 -3.24 -14.08 15.46
N PRO A 186 -2.61 -15.20 15.10
CA PRO A 186 -1.77 -15.30 13.92
C PRO A 186 -2.61 -15.10 12.63
N PHE A 187 -2.17 -14.34 11.65
CA PHE A 187 -0.99 -13.47 11.72
C PHE A 187 -1.41 -12.04 12.00
N THR A 188 -0.79 -11.41 12.98
CA THR A 188 -0.91 -9.96 13.24
C THR A 188 0.45 -9.35 12.96
N VAL A 189 0.55 -8.53 11.92
CA VAL A 189 1.80 -8.00 11.37
C VAL A 189 1.89 -6.49 11.60
N VAL A 190 3.03 -6.01 12.07
CA VAL A 190 3.38 -4.58 12.03
C VAL A 190 4.50 -4.34 11.01
N ASP A 191 4.24 -3.42 10.09
CA ASP A 191 5.24 -2.81 9.23
C ASP A 191 5.81 -1.58 9.94
N LEU A 192 7.12 -1.59 10.15
CA LEU A 192 7.81 -0.53 10.86
C LEU A 192 7.89 0.79 10.06
N ASP A 193 7.53 0.82 8.81
CA ASP A 193 7.34 1.95 7.88
C ASP A 193 7.46 3.34 8.55
N TYR A 194 8.63 3.62 9.13
CA TYR A 194 8.90 4.89 9.79
C TYR A 194 9.12 5.99 8.75
N ARG A 195 8.39 7.10 8.92
CA ARG A 195 8.53 8.31 8.08
C ARG A 195 8.79 9.50 9.00
N PRO A 196 10.01 10.06 9.01
CA PRO A 196 10.38 11.14 9.95
C PRO A 196 9.40 12.31 9.95
N MET A 197 8.87 12.69 8.77
CA MET A 197 7.96 13.83 8.62
C MET A 197 6.58 13.64 9.27
N PHE A 198 6.23 12.45 9.76
CA PHE A 198 4.96 12.17 10.45
C PHE A 198 5.10 12.15 11.96
N TRP A 199 6.30 12.31 12.49
CA TRP A 199 6.59 12.20 13.90
C TRP A 199 7.29 13.46 14.43
N GLU A 200 7.07 13.77 15.70
CA GLU A 200 7.79 14.84 16.38
C GLU A 200 9.28 14.50 16.56
N SER A 201 9.57 13.22 16.82
CA SER A 201 10.93 12.69 16.93
C SER A 201 10.95 11.15 16.74
N PRO A 202 12.13 10.56 16.50
CA PRO A 202 12.29 9.09 16.50
C PRO A 202 11.90 8.46 17.84
N GLU A 203 12.15 9.13 18.98
CA GLU A 203 11.80 8.66 20.33
C GLU A 203 10.28 8.60 20.51
N ALA A 204 9.54 9.58 19.96
CA ALA A 204 8.08 9.58 19.98
C ALA A 204 7.52 8.38 19.19
N ALA A 205 8.10 8.05 18.05
CA ALA A 205 7.75 6.86 17.29
C ALA A 205 8.08 5.59 18.06
N ARG A 206 9.31 5.46 18.60
CA ARG A 206 9.76 4.33 19.41
C ARG A 206 8.83 4.07 20.60
N ALA A 207 8.40 5.11 21.28
CA ALA A 207 7.49 4.99 22.43
C ALA A 207 6.13 4.38 22.06
N GLN A 208 5.64 4.58 20.85
CA GLN A 208 4.41 3.94 20.37
C GLN A 208 4.68 2.52 19.85
N ILE A 209 5.77 2.32 19.10
CA ILE A 209 6.18 1.00 18.61
C ILE A 209 6.38 0.02 19.76
N ALA A 210 7.04 0.43 20.84
CA ALA A 210 7.26 -0.39 22.03
C ALA A 210 5.95 -0.92 22.67
N LYS A 211 4.82 -0.21 22.49
CA LYS A 211 3.50 -0.66 22.95
C LYS A 211 2.86 -1.66 21.99
N VAL A 212 3.21 -1.60 20.70
CA VAL A 212 2.66 -2.46 19.64
C VAL A 212 3.36 -3.81 19.59
N LEU A 213 4.69 -3.85 19.69
CA LEU A 213 5.47 -5.08 19.52
C LEU A 213 4.98 -6.27 20.38
N PRO A 214 4.60 -6.11 21.66
CA PRO A 214 4.05 -7.22 22.44
C PRO A 214 2.68 -7.71 21.96
N GLN A 215 2.00 -6.97 21.09
CA GLN A 215 0.64 -7.25 20.62
C GLN A 215 0.59 -7.87 19.22
N VAL A 216 1.74 -8.04 18.56
CA VAL A 216 1.83 -8.59 17.20
C VAL A 216 2.68 -9.87 17.19
N ASN A 217 2.52 -10.68 16.12
CA ASN A 217 3.32 -11.89 15.93
C ASN A 217 4.52 -11.62 15.02
N VAL A 218 4.38 -10.72 14.04
CA VAL A 218 5.39 -10.46 13.02
C VAL A 218 5.71 -8.97 12.99
N ALA A 219 6.99 -8.63 12.99
CA ALA A 219 7.47 -7.28 12.69
C ALA A 219 8.36 -7.32 11.45
N VAL A 220 8.13 -6.38 10.53
CA VAL A 220 8.91 -6.24 9.30
C VAL A 220 9.37 -4.79 9.16
N GLY A 221 10.66 -4.59 8.86
CA GLY A 221 11.25 -3.27 8.66
C GLY A 221 12.59 -3.35 7.96
N ASN A 222 13.12 -2.20 7.56
CA ASN A 222 14.51 -2.07 7.14
C ASN A 222 15.41 -1.75 8.34
N ARG A 223 16.73 -1.60 8.11
CA ARG A 223 17.72 -1.31 9.18
C ARG A 223 17.41 -0.02 9.95
N GLU A 224 17.06 1.05 9.25
CA GLU A 224 16.76 2.35 9.85
C GLU A 224 15.45 2.31 10.64
N GLU A 225 14.44 1.64 10.11
CA GLU A 225 13.17 1.41 10.79
C GLU A 225 13.35 0.58 12.06
N CYS A 226 14.22 -0.43 12.03
CA CYS A 226 14.59 -1.21 13.21
C CYS A 226 15.36 -0.37 14.25
N GLU A 227 16.29 0.48 13.80
CA GLU A 227 17.01 1.40 14.70
C GLU A 227 16.03 2.32 15.44
N VAL A 228 15.04 2.86 14.73
CA VAL A 228 13.99 3.65 15.38
C VAL A 228 13.17 2.80 16.34
N ALA A 229 12.78 1.59 15.94
CA ALA A 229 11.90 0.74 16.74
C ALA A 229 12.53 0.20 18.01
N VAL A 230 13.77 -0.32 17.93
CA VAL A 230 14.42 -1.08 19.02
C VAL A 230 15.83 -0.60 19.34
N GLY A 231 16.36 0.42 18.65
CA GLY A 231 17.67 1.01 18.92
C GLY A 231 18.84 0.27 18.27
N GLU A 232 18.58 -0.66 17.35
CA GLU A 232 19.57 -1.50 16.70
C GLU A 232 19.43 -1.47 15.18
N SER A 233 20.52 -1.16 14.48
CA SER A 233 20.60 -1.15 13.00
C SER A 233 21.35 -2.37 12.43
N ASP A 234 22.11 -3.09 13.26
CA ASP A 234 22.66 -4.39 12.88
C ASP A 234 21.55 -5.42 12.74
N PRO A 235 21.42 -6.11 11.60
CA PRO A 235 20.26 -6.96 11.35
C PRO A 235 20.04 -8.08 12.37
N GLU A 236 21.14 -8.70 12.85
CA GLU A 236 21.05 -9.79 13.84
C GLU A 236 20.57 -9.26 15.19
N ARG A 237 21.19 -8.17 15.68
CA ARG A 237 20.82 -7.56 16.95
C ARG A 237 19.43 -6.95 16.88
N ALA A 238 19.07 -6.34 15.75
CA ALA A 238 17.73 -5.80 15.52
C ALA A 238 16.66 -6.90 15.59
N ALA A 239 16.91 -8.04 14.90
CA ALA A 239 16.00 -9.17 14.96
C ALA A 239 15.88 -9.74 16.38
N ASP A 240 17.00 -9.88 17.13
CA ASP A 240 16.98 -10.33 18.51
C ASP A 240 16.18 -9.37 19.41
N ALA A 241 16.41 -8.07 19.30
CA ALA A 241 15.69 -7.06 20.07
C ALA A 241 14.19 -7.05 19.77
N LEU A 242 13.78 -7.24 18.50
CA LEU A 242 12.38 -7.40 18.14
C LEU A 242 11.75 -8.66 18.78
N LEU A 243 12.47 -9.80 18.76
CA LEU A 243 12.02 -11.04 19.41
C LEU A 243 11.91 -10.88 20.94
N GLU A 244 12.85 -10.16 21.57
CA GLU A 244 12.82 -9.83 22.99
C GLU A 244 11.64 -8.90 23.33
N ALA A 245 11.30 -7.97 22.43
CA ALA A 245 10.13 -7.10 22.56
C ALA A 245 8.80 -7.83 22.41
N GLY A 246 8.80 -9.11 22.03
CA GLY A 246 7.63 -9.98 22.10
C GLY A 246 7.11 -10.50 20.75
N VAL A 247 7.70 -10.14 19.61
CA VAL A 247 7.31 -10.73 18.32
C VAL A 247 7.78 -12.18 18.21
N GLU A 248 7.16 -12.95 17.33
CA GLU A 248 7.50 -14.37 17.09
C GLU A 248 8.37 -14.52 15.84
N LEU A 249 8.21 -13.61 14.87
CA LEU A 249 8.97 -13.54 13.63
C LEU A 249 9.41 -12.09 13.37
N ALA A 250 10.71 -11.86 13.43
CA ALA A 250 11.36 -10.61 13.06
C ALA A 250 11.92 -10.69 11.64
N ILE A 251 11.61 -9.70 10.79
CA ILE A 251 12.08 -9.63 9.40
C ILE A 251 12.79 -8.29 9.20
N VAL A 252 14.08 -8.35 8.89
CA VAL A 252 14.94 -7.19 8.66
C VAL A 252 15.37 -7.14 7.20
N LYS A 253 14.82 -6.18 6.48
CA LYS A 253 15.18 -5.89 5.07
C LYS A 253 16.50 -5.13 5.05
N GLN A 254 17.43 -5.52 4.16
CA GLN A 254 18.77 -4.97 4.10
C GLN A 254 19.09 -4.38 2.71
N GLY A 255 18.07 -4.11 1.91
CA GLY A 255 18.24 -3.61 0.55
C GLY A 255 19.09 -4.56 -0.30
N PRO A 256 20.24 -4.08 -0.83
CA PRO A 256 21.12 -4.89 -1.68
C PRO A 256 21.79 -6.08 -0.94
N ASP A 257 21.74 -6.13 0.39
CA ASP A 257 22.27 -7.23 1.18
C ASP A 257 21.23 -8.35 1.44
N GLY A 258 20.01 -8.20 0.93
CA GLY A 258 18.93 -9.20 1.05
C GLY A 258 18.06 -9.01 2.27
N VAL A 259 17.61 -10.11 2.88
CA VAL A 259 16.68 -10.10 4.02
C VAL A 259 17.06 -11.17 5.04
N LEU A 260 17.06 -10.78 6.30
CA LEU A 260 17.13 -11.67 7.45
C LEU A 260 15.71 -11.88 8.02
N ALA A 261 15.35 -13.15 8.25
CA ALA A 261 14.19 -13.48 9.09
C ALA A 261 14.63 -14.38 10.25
N LYS A 262 14.10 -14.11 11.43
CA LYS A 262 14.47 -14.82 12.64
C LYS A 262 13.26 -15.08 13.53
N THR A 263 13.18 -16.30 14.04
CA THR A 263 12.31 -16.70 15.14
C THR A 263 13.20 -17.12 16.31
N ARG A 264 12.62 -17.58 17.42
CA ARG A 264 13.42 -18.13 18.53
C ARG A 264 14.19 -19.41 18.18
N THR A 265 13.77 -20.14 17.13
CA THR A 265 14.30 -21.47 16.77
C THR A 265 14.82 -21.55 15.33
N GLU A 266 14.52 -20.57 14.50
CA GLU A 266 14.89 -20.59 13.09
C GLU A 266 15.52 -19.25 12.68
N ARG A 267 16.56 -19.31 11.86
CA ARG A 267 17.22 -18.17 11.24
C ARG A 267 17.37 -18.43 9.74
N VAL A 268 16.83 -17.55 8.93
CA VAL A 268 16.89 -17.63 7.47
C VAL A 268 17.43 -16.33 6.90
N VAL A 269 18.40 -16.41 6.00
CA VAL A 269 18.87 -15.30 5.17
C VAL A 269 18.49 -15.58 3.72
N SER A 270 17.80 -14.66 3.11
CA SER A 270 17.50 -14.70 1.68
C SER A 270 18.38 -13.68 0.96
N PRO A 271 19.20 -14.09 -0.02
CA PRO A 271 20.02 -13.15 -0.77
C PRO A 271 19.15 -12.19 -1.58
N PRO A 272 19.69 -11.03 -1.97
CA PRO A 272 18.98 -10.10 -2.84
C PRO A 272 18.77 -10.72 -4.23
N ILE A 273 17.72 -10.29 -4.90
CA ILE A 273 17.54 -10.58 -6.33
C ILE A 273 18.04 -9.38 -7.12
N MET A 274 19.03 -9.63 -7.97
CA MET A 274 19.66 -8.58 -8.75
C MET A 274 18.74 -8.14 -9.90
N ILE A 275 18.41 -6.86 -9.91
CA ILE A 275 17.63 -6.20 -10.98
C ILE A 275 18.26 -4.86 -11.30
N THR A 276 17.88 -4.25 -12.42
CA THR A 276 18.15 -2.84 -12.68
C THR A 276 17.01 -2.01 -12.09
N PRO A 277 17.21 -1.27 -10.99
CA PRO A 277 16.14 -0.50 -10.38
C PRO A 277 15.74 0.68 -11.27
N MET A 278 14.43 0.90 -11.38
CA MET A 278 13.83 2.08 -11.99
C MET A 278 13.27 3.02 -10.92
N ASN A 279 12.55 2.44 -9.95
CA ASN A 279 11.98 3.15 -8.81
C ASN A 279 11.94 2.23 -7.58
N GLY A 280 12.68 2.58 -6.53
CA GLY A 280 12.71 1.79 -5.28
C GLY A 280 11.44 1.88 -4.42
N LEU A 281 10.56 2.84 -4.72
CA LEU A 281 9.32 3.05 -3.96
C LEU A 281 8.34 1.89 -4.16
N GLY A 282 7.72 1.45 -3.07
CA GLY A 282 6.76 0.33 -3.10
C GLY A 282 7.38 -1.07 -3.13
N ALA A 283 8.70 -1.21 -3.29
CA ALA A 283 9.37 -2.52 -3.23
C ALA A 283 9.13 -3.23 -1.89
N GLY A 284 9.18 -2.48 -0.79
CA GLY A 284 8.83 -2.98 0.56
C GLY A 284 7.38 -3.45 0.66
N ASP A 285 6.46 -2.77 -0.02
CA ASP A 285 5.04 -3.11 -0.01
C ASP A 285 4.78 -4.37 -0.84
N GLY A 286 5.44 -4.52 -2.00
CA GLY A 286 5.41 -5.75 -2.80
C GLY A 286 5.96 -6.94 -2.03
N PHE A 287 7.07 -6.75 -1.33
CA PHE A 287 7.60 -7.72 -0.39
C PHE A 287 6.55 -8.08 0.67
N GLY A 288 5.90 -7.08 1.30
CA GLY A 288 4.91 -7.26 2.36
C GLY A 288 3.69 -8.07 1.90
N GLY A 289 3.13 -7.78 0.73
CA GLY A 289 2.00 -8.54 0.19
C GLY A 289 2.36 -9.99 -0.14
N SER A 290 3.56 -10.24 -0.68
CA SER A 290 4.06 -11.60 -0.93
C SER A 290 4.39 -12.35 0.37
N LEU A 291 4.92 -11.66 1.39
CA LEU A 291 5.11 -12.19 2.73
C LEU A 291 3.78 -12.64 3.33
N ALA A 292 2.76 -11.79 3.30
CA ALA A 292 1.42 -12.11 3.80
C ALA A 292 0.83 -13.35 3.07
N HIS A 293 0.99 -13.40 1.75
CA HIS A 293 0.56 -14.56 0.96
C HIS A 293 1.27 -15.84 1.39
N GLY A 294 2.60 -15.82 1.52
CA GLY A 294 3.40 -17.00 1.87
C GLY A 294 3.13 -17.51 3.28
N LEU A 295 2.96 -16.61 4.26
CA LEU A 295 2.58 -16.96 5.63
C LEU A 295 1.22 -17.67 5.67
N LEU A 296 0.21 -17.14 4.97
CA LEU A 296 -1.11 -17.74 4.86
C LEU A 296 -1.13 -19.05 4.06
N ALA A 297 -0.18 -19.23 3.14
CA ALA A 297 -0.01 -20.48 2.41
C ALA A 297 0.71 -21.56 3.24
N GLY A 298 1.27 -21.21 4.39
CA GLY A 298 2.02 -22.12 5.25
C GLY A 298 3.35 -22.59 4.63
N TRP A 299 3.96 -21.78 3.78
CA TRP A 299 5.22 -22.13 3.14
C TRP A 299 6.39 -22.11 4.13
N PRO A 300 7.45 -22.91 3.87
CA PRO A 300 8.71 -22.77 4.62
C PRO A 300 9.24 -21.33 4.53
N LEU A 301 9.80 -20.82 5.63
CA LEU A 301 10.21 -19.41 5.74
C LEU A 301 11.20 -19.00 4.65
N GLY A 302 12.12 -19.89 4.25
CA GLY A 302 13.02 -19.62 3.12
C GLY A 302 12.30 -19.38 1.80
N THR A 303 11.24 -20.15 1.51
CA THR A 303 10.41 -19.96 0.32
C THR A 303 9.63 -18.65 0.39
N VAL A 304 9.09 -18.33 1.58
CA VAL A 304 8.38 -17.06 1.81
C VAL A 304 9.29 -15.88 1.50
N LEU A 305 10.51 -15.86 2.04
CA LEU A 305 11.46 -14.76 1.84
C LEU A 305 11.94 -14.65 0.39
N GLN A 306 12.24 -15.78 -0.25
CA GLN A 306 12.66 -15.79 -1.65
C GLN A 306 11.62 -15.16 -2.56
N ARG A 307 10.34 -15.55 -2.39
CA ARG A 307 9.23 -15.00 -3.19
C ARG A 307 8.94 -13.55 -2.85
N ALA A 308 9.02 -13.17 -1.58
CA ALA A 308 8.87 -11.79 -1.14
C ALA A 308 9.97 -10.89 -1.70
N ASN A 309 11.23 -11.35 -1.72
CA ASN A 309 12.34 -10.64 -2.38
C ASN A 309 12.08 -10.47 -3.88
N ALA A 310 11.58 -11.51 -4.55
CA ALA A 310 11.25 -11.45 -5.98
C ALA A 310 10.14 -10.42 -6.23
N ALA A 311 9.11 -10.39 -5.40
CA ALA A 311 8.03 -9.42 -5.52
C ALA A 311 8.56 -7.98 -5.36
N GLY A 312 9.39 -7.72 -4.35
CA GLY A 312 10.01 -6.41 -4.15
C GLY A 312 10.93 -6.01 -5.32
N ALA A 313 11.72 -6.95 -5.85
CA ALA A 313 12.59 -6.72 -6.99
C ALA A 313 11.80 -6.36 -8.26
N ILE A 314 10.68 -7.05 -8.53
CA ILE A 314 9.80 -6.73 -9.67
C ILE A 314 9.25 -5.31 -9.54
N VAL A 315 8.73 -4.94 -8.37
CA VAL A 315 8.23 -3.57 -8.13
C VAL A 315 9.35 -2.55 -8.37
N ALA A 316 10.54 -2.77 -7.83
CA ALA A 316 11.67 -1.86 -8.00
C ALA A 316 12.14 -1.71 -9.47
N SER A 317 11.85 -2.67 -10.34
CA SER A 317 12.14 -2.60 -11.78
C SER A 317 11.09 -1.83 -12.60
N ARG A 318 10.01 -1.35 -11.96
CA ARG A 318 8.87 -0.65 -12.58
C ARG A 318 8.77 0.78 -12.04
N LEU A 319 8.01 1.64 -12.72
CA LEU A 319 7.86 3.03 -12.31
C LEU A 319 6.85 3.20 -11.17
N GLU A 320 5.72 2.52 -11.26
CA GLU A 320 4.59 2.68 -10.35
C GLU A 320 4.72 1.79 -9.09
N CYS A 321 3.86 2.03 -8.08
CA CYS A 321 3.75 1.17 -6.91
C CYS A 321 2.60 0.16 -7.05
N SER A 322 1.35 0.58 -6.84
CA SER A 322 0.21 -0.35 -6.78
C SER A 322 -0.01 -1.14 -8.06
N THR A 323 0.08 -0.50 -9.22
CA THR A 323 -0.08 -1.16 -10.53
C THR A 323 1.11 -2.05 -10.89
N ALA A 324 2.27 -1.78 -10.29
CA ALA A 324 3.50 -2.54 -10.46
C ALA A 324 3.54 -3.84 -9.63
N MET A 325 2.62 -4.05 -8.68
CA MET A 325 2.60 -5.24 -7.84
C MET A 325 2.50 -6.50 -8.71
N PRO A 326 3.38 -7.50 -8.48
CA PRO A 326 3.46 -8.67 -9.35
C PRO A 326 2.35 -9.68 -9.13
N THR A 327 2.09 -10.47 -10.15
CA THR A 327 1.33 -11.73 -10.06
C THR A 327 2.22 -12.88 -9.61
N ALA A 328 1.61 -14.01 -9.26
CA ALA A 328 2.35 -15.22 -8.92
C ALA A 328 3.21 -15.73 -10.10
N GLU A 329 2.69 -15.61 -11.33
CA GLU A 329 3.38 -16.02 -12.56
C GLU A 329 4.61 -15.15 -12.84
N GLU A 330 4.52 -13.83 -12.63
CA GLU A 330 5.66 -12.92 -12.78
C GLU A 330 6.77 -13.23 -11.76
N ILE A 331 6.39 -13.56 -10.51
CA ILE A 331 7.34 -14.01 -9.50
C ILE A 331 8.01 -15.31 -9.90
N ASP A 332 7.25 -16.29 -10.38
CA ASP A 332 7.78 -17.59 -10.84
C ASP A 332 8.72 -17.40 -12.02
N THR A 333 8.38 -16.52 -12.96
CA THR A 333 9.21 -16.18 -14.12
C THR A 333 10.56 -15.61 -13.68
N LEU A 334 10.57 -14.64 -12.76
CA LEU A 334 11.81 -14.06 -12.24
C LEU A 334 12.66 -15.11 -11.52
N LEU A 335 12.05 -15.93 -10.67
CA LEU A 335 12.76 -16.97 -9.93
C LEU A 335 13.34 -18.08 -10.84
N ALA A 336 12.73 -18.29 -12.00
CA ALA A 336 13.26 -19.18 -13.04
C ALA A 336 14.36 -18.54 -13.91
N GLY A 337 14.74 -17.28 -13.66
CA GLY A 337 15.74 -16.52 -14.41
C GLY A 337 15.22 -15.86 -15.68
N GLY A 338 13.90 -15.79 -15.86
CA GLY A 338 13.24 -15.05 -16.93
C GLY A 338 13.05 -13.56 -16.60
N ASP A 339 12.63 -12.79 -17.59
CA ASP A 339 12.29 -11.37 -17.42
C ASP A 339 10.80 -11.21 -17.07
N PRO A 340 10.48 -10.78 -15.86
CA PRO A 340 9.09 -10.57 -15.43
C PRO A 340 8.42 -9.39 -16.12
N ASN A 341 9.18 -8.54 -16.82
CA ASN A 341 8.70 -7.37 -17.56
C ASN A 341 8.55 -7.66 -19.07
N ALA A 342 8.87 -8.86 -19.52
CA ALA A 342 8.67 -9.28 -20.90
C ALA A 342 7.19 -9.10 -21.30
N GLY A 343 6.91 -8.25 -22.28
CA GLY A 343 5.55 -7.93 -22.73
C GLY A 343 4.93 -6.63 -22.14
N LEU A 344 5.49 -6.05 -21.08
CA LEU A 344 5.02 -4.74 -20.59
C LEU A 344 5.41 -3.60 -21.55
N ALA A 345 6.52 -3.73 -22.26
CA ALA A 345 6.98 -2.75 -23.25
C ALA A 345 6.00 -2.60 -24.44
N ASP A 346 5.33 -3.68 -24.82
CA ASP A 346 4.34 -3.66 -25.91
C ASP A 346 3.02 -3.01 -25.52
N ALA A 347 2.66 -3.06 -24.22
CA ALA A 347 1.46 -2.42 -23.69
C ALA A 347 1.60 -0.89 -23.55
N ALA A 348 2.81 -0.39 -23.33
CA ALA A 348 3.10 1.05 -23.21
C ALA A 348 3.06 1.81 -24.57
N THR A 349 3.03 1.10 -25.70
CA THR A 349 3.02 1.69 -27.05
C THR A 349 1.64 1.85 -27.66
N HIS A 350 0.54 1.54 -26.94
CA HIS A 350 -0.82 1.88 -27.37
C HIS A 350 -1.25 3.20 -26.71
N PRO A 351 -1.12 4.35 -27.40
CA PRO A 351 -1.76 5.58 -26.97
C PRO A 351 -3.21 5.54 -27.47
N ASP A 352 -4.13 5.00 -26.70
CA ASP A 352 -5.52 5.45 -26.79
C ASP A 352 -5.62 6.83 -26.13
N ALA A 353 -4.91 7.80 -26.70
CA ALA A 353 -5.24 9.20 -26.59
C ALA A 353 -6.52 9.41 -27.42
N GLY A 354 -7.64 9.05 -26.83
CA GLY A 354 -8.95 9.43 -27.34
C GLY A 354 -8.93 10.94 -27.57
N SER A 355 -8.97 11.34 -28.84
CA SER A 355 -9.22 12.68 -29.32
C SER A 355 -10.49 13.23 -28.67
N ALA A 356 -10.36 13.82 -27.49
CA ALA A 356 -11.38 14.68 -26.92
C ALA A 356 -11.31 16.01 -27.67
N ALA A 357 -12.28 16.24 -28.54
CA ALA A 357 -12.49 17.55 -29.14
C ALA A 357 -12.54 18.63 -28.05
N PRO A 358 -11.95 19.81 -28.25
CA PRO A 358 -11.95 20.88 -27.27
C PRO A 358 -13.40 21.31 -26.98
N MET A 359 -13.81 21.19 -25.71
CA MET A 359 -15.08 21.75 -25.25
C MET A 359 -15.04 23.28 -25.39
N PRO A 360 -16.11 23.92 -25.90
CA PRO A 360 -16.16 25.38 -25.94
C PRO A 360 -16.11 25.93 -24.51
N GLY A 361 -15.17 26.83 -24.27
CA GLY A 361 -14.98 27.48 -22.98
C GLY A 361 -16.24 28.30 -22.59
N PRO A 362 -16.53 28.43 -21.26
CA PRO A 362 -17.62 29.26 -20.79
C PRO A 362 -17.38 30.71 -21.15
N ALA A 363 -18.44 31.37 -21.67
CA ALA A 363 -18.44 32.79 -22.02
C ALA A 363 -17.98 33.64 -20.82
N ARG A 364 -16.96 34.44 -21.02
CA ARG A 364 -16.51 35.43 -20.04
C ARG A 364 -17.56 36.52 -19.88
N THR A 365 -18.30 36.48 -18.79
CA THR A 365 -19.12 37.60 -18.37
C THR A 365 -18.19 38.65 -17.73
N ALA A 366 -18.05 39.77 -18.41
CA ALA A 366 -17.29 40.91 -17.88
C ALA A 366 -18.03 41.49 -16.65
N ILE A 367 -17.43 41.40 -15.49
CA ILE A 367 -17.83 42.18 -14.32
C ILE A 367 -17.21 43.57 -14.50
N ARG A 368 -18.03 44.58 -14.68
CA ARG A 368 -17.64 46.01 -14.62
C ARG A 368 -17.71 46.47 -13.16
N SER A 369 -16.62 47.11 -12.77
CA SER A 369 -16.35 48.06 -11.65
C SER A 369 -17.12 47.80 -10.36
#